data_4fe3b1f1eb1e4b05072339c52576807a
#
_entry.id   4fe3b1f1eb1e4b05072339c52576807a
#
_cell.length_a   1.000
_cell.length_b   1.000
_cell.length_c   1.000
_cell.angle_alpha   90.00
_cell.angle_beta   90.00
_cell.angle_gamma   90.00
#
_symmetry.space_group_name_H-M   'P 1'
#
loop_
_entity.id
_entity.type
_entity.pdbx_description
1 polymer ?
#
loop_
_entity_poly.entity_id
_entity_poly.type
_entity_poly.pdbx_seq_one_letter_code
_entity_poly.pdbx_strand_id
1 'polypeptide(L)'
;MKTEHPNIVEFEVYGDYALFSDPLMRLGGEKCSYQVPTYEALKGILSSVYWKPTFIWRILDVRVMNPIQTEVKGIRPIKYGGGNDLAYYTYLKSCRYQVRACFDWNDNRPELCGDRNENKHHCIARRMIEKGGRRDIFLGTRECQGYVEPCVFGSGAGAYDDLPELGFGLMYHGITYPDEAYSEETRGRMTARFWYPVMKNGVIHFLPPAECPGQKPLREMPMKVFSADEGNFIGLREFGEVE
;
A
#
# COMPACT_ATOMS: atom_id res chain seq x y z
N MET A 1 25.39 -18.70 -15.23
CA MET A 1 24.11 -18.12 -15.67
C MET A 1 23.23 -18.05 -14.44
N LYS A 2 22.96 -16.86 -13.89
CA LYS A 2 21.91 -16.68 -12.89
C LYS A 2 20.59 -16.89 -13.65
N THR A 3 19.87 -17.93 -13.36
CA THR A 3 18.47 -18.07 -13.75
C THR A 3 17.73 -16.96 -13.01
N GLU A 4 17.40 -15.87 -13.71
CA GLU A 4 16.47 -14.88 -13.21
C GLU A 4 15.12 -15.58 -13.01
N HIS A 5 14.85 -15.98 -11.80
CA HIS A 5 13.51 -16.36 -11.41
C HIS A 5 12.70 -15.07 -11.32
N PRO A 6 11.68 -14.85 -12.16
CA PRO A 6 10.83 -13.70 -12.02
C PRO A 6 10.14 -13.80 -10.64
N ASN A 7 10.49 -12.92 -9.72
CA ASN A 7 9.88 -12.87 -8.38
C ASN A 7 8.51 -12.16 -8.39
N ILE A 8 7.81 -12.24 -9.51
CA ILE A 8 6.50 -11.63 -9.71
C ILE A 8 5.44 -12.43 -8.96
N VAL A 9 4.61 -11.74 -8.23
CA VAL A 9 3.40 -12.26 -7.60
C VAL A 9 2.18 -11.59 -8.21
N GLU A 10 1.14 -12.39 -8.42
CA GLU A 10 -0.15 -11.95 -8.94
C GLU A 10 -1.25 -12.38 -7.99
N PHE A 11 -2.12 -11.46 -7.67
CA PHE A 11 -3.22 -11.70 -6.74
C PHE A 11 -4.39 -10.78 -7.04
N GLU A 12 -5.55 -11.19 -6.60
CA GLU A 12 -6.74 -10.36 -6.59
C GLU A 12 -6.99 -9.86 -5.17
N VAL A 13 -7.37 -8.59 -5.05
CA VAL A 13 -7.83 -7.99 -3.80
C VAL A 13 -9.23 -7.41 -4.00
N TYR A 14 -10.14 -7.72 -3.07
CA TYR A 14 -11.53 -7.29 -3.17
C TYR A 14 -12.15 -7.02 -1.79
N GLY A 15 -13.24 -6.29 -1.80
CA GLY A 15 -14.01 -5.98 -0.60
C GLY A 15 -15.25 -5.15 -0.93
N ASP A 16 -16.19 -5.12 0.00
CA ASP A 16 -17.45 -4.40 -0.18
C ASP A 16 -17.25 -2.89 -0.28
N TYR A 17 -16.28 -2.38 0.50
CA TYR A 17 -15.94 -0.95 0.55
C TYR A 17 -14.44 -0.72 0.55
N ALA A 18 -14.02 0.43 0.00
CA ALA A 18 -12.66 0.93 0.14
C ALA A 18 -12.66 2.44 0.43
N LEU A 19 -11.65 2.89 1.18
CA LEU A 19 -11.42 4.31 1.44
C LEU A 19 -9.93 4.62 1.30
N PHE A 20 -9.51 4.87 0.08
CA PHE A 20 -8.17 5.37 -0.24
C PHE A 20 -8.17 6.88 -0.11
N SER A 21 -8.05 7.37 1.12
CA SER A 21 -8.28 8.78 1.47
C SER A 21 -7.49 9.76 0.61
N ASP A 22 -8.19 10.67 -0.07
CA ASP A 22 -7.60 11.83 -0.72
C ASP A 22 -7.29 12.90 0.35
N PRO A 23 -6.00 13.28 0.54
CA PRO A 23 -5.64 14.28 1.53
C PRO A 23 -6.18 15.67 1.22
N LEU A 24 -6.44 16.01 -0.05
CA LEU A 24 -6.97 17.31 -0.44
C LEU A 24 -8.46 17.43 -0.08
N MET A 25 -9.23 16.36 -0.24
CA MET A 25 -10.66 16.35 0.08
C MET A 25 -10.96 16.37 1.58
N ARG A 26 -9.94 16.22 2.44
CA ARG A 26 -10.09 16.24 3.90
C ARG A 26 -10.18 17.63 4.50
N LEU A 27 -10.04 18.68 3.73
CA LEU A 27 -10.06 20.06 4.21
C LEU A 27 -11.35 20.44 4.96
N GLY A 28 -12.48 19.82 4.60
CA GLY A 28 -13.77 19.99 5.28
C GLY A 28 -14.00 19.04 6.47
N GLY A 29 -13.02 18.18 6.82
CA GLY A 29 -13.17 17.15 7.86
C GLY A 29 -13.83 15.85 7.38
N GLU A 30 -14.42 15.84 6.20
CA GLU A 30 -15.02 14.66 5.57
C GLU A 30 -13.95 13.89 4.77
N LYS A 31 -14.13 12.58 4.65
CA LYS A 31 -13.19 11.75 3.90
C LYS A 31 -13.83 11.32 2.58
N CYS A 32 -13.08 11.46 1.51
CA CYS A 32 -13.43 10.95 0.20
C CYS A 32 -12.33 9.99 -0.29
N SER A 33 -12.73 8.88 -0.88
CA SER A 33 -11.80 7.95 -1.50
C SER A 33 -11.34 8.48 -2.86
N TYR A 34 -10.05 8.26 -3.20
CA TYR A 34 -9.65 8.20 -4.61
C TYR A 34 -10.46 7.13 -5.33
N GLN A 35 -10.62 7.29 -6.64
CA GLN A 35 -11.39 6.36 -7.47
C GLN A 35 -10.69 5.01 -7.67
N VAL A 36 -9.38 4.96 -7.49
CA VAL A 36 -8.54 3.77 -7.63
C VAL A 36 -7.56 3.67 -6.46
N PRO A 37 -7.01 2.47 -6.14
CA PRO A 37 -6.06 2.32 -5.06
C PRO A 37 -4.76 3.08 -5.34
N THR A 38 -4.15 3.63 -4.29
CA THR A 38 -2.82 4.20 -4.37
C THR A 38 -1.75 3.12 -4.34
N TYR A 39 -0.56 3.42 -4.87
CA TYR A 39 0.61 2.54 -4.75
C TYR A 39 0.85 2.11 -3.30
N GLU A 40 0.82 3.06 -2.36
CA GLU A 40 1.09 2.79 -0.95
C GLU A 40 0.01 1.90 -0.30
N ALA A 41 -1.25 2.04 -0.70
CA ALA A 41 -2.32 1.16 -0.22
C ALA A 41 -2.09 -0.30 -0.66
N LEU A 42 -1.75 -0.53 -1.92
CA LEU A 42 -1.45 -1.87 -2.45
C LEU A 42 -0.18 -2.46 -1.83
N LYS A 43 0.87 -1.63 -1.65
CA LYS A 43 2.09 -2.02 -0.93
C LYS A 43 1.80 -2.40 0.52
N GLY A 44 0.92 -1.66 1.19
CA GLY A 44 0.45 -1.97 2.56
C GLY A 44 -0.31 -3.29 2.63
N ILE A 45 -1.16 -3.59 1.65
CA ILE A 45 -1.86 -4.88 1.52
C ILE A 45 -0.84 -6.01 1.39
N LEU A 46 0.12 -5.91 0.47
CA LEU A 46 1.19 -6.91 0.32
C LEU A 46 2.03 -7.07 1.58
N SER A 47 2.30 -5.98 2.30
CA SER A 47 3.01 -6.05 3.59
C SER A 47 2.20 -6.77 4.67
N SER A 48 0.86 -6.74 4.60
CA SER A 48 -0.03 -7.53 5.45
C SER A 48 -0.05 -9.02 5.05
N VAL A 49 0.11 -9.30 3.76
CA VAL A 49 0.27 -10.67 3.25
C VAL A 49 1.60 -11.26 3.67
N TYR A 50 2.69 -10.60 3.34
CA TYR A 50 4.05 -11.00 3.70
C TYR A 50 5.01 -9.82 3.67
N TRP A 51 5.76 -9.61 4.76
CA TRP A 51 6.76 -8.54 4.86
C TRP A 51 8.01 -9.01 5.61
N LYS A 52 9.15 -8.52 5.14
CA LYS A 52 10.46 -8.61 5.79
C LYS A 52 11.23 -7.32 5.52
N PRO A 53 12.09 -6.85 6.44
CA PRO A 53 12.93 -5.68 6.21
C PRO A 53 14.02 -5.91 5.15
N THR A 54 14.23 -7.17 4.75
CA THR A 54 15.24 -7.62 3.77
C THR A 54 14.94 -7.13 2.35
N PHE A 55 13.65 -6.87 2.04
CA PHE A 55 13.20 -6.47 0.72
C PHE A 55 12.10 -5.39 0.77
N ILE A 56 11.88 -4.74 -0.36
CA ILE A 56 10.85 -3.70 -0.56
C ILE A 56 9.91 -4.18 -1.65
N TRP A 57 8.60 -4.19 -1.36
CA TRP A 57 7.59 -4.47 -2.37
C TRP A 57 7.49 -3.36 -3.41
N ARG A 58 7.44 -3.75 -4.68
CA ARG A 58 7.14 -2.89 -5.82
C ARG A 58 5.84 -3.31 -6.47
N ILE A 59 4.90 -2.39 -6.50
CA ILE A 59 3.67 -2.57 -7.26
C ILE A 59 3.98 -2.20 -8.71
N LEU A 60 3.69 -3.12 -9.63
CA LEU A 60 3.89 -2.92 -11.06
C LEU A 60 2.60 -2.42 -11.70
N ASP A 61 1.52 -3.18 -11.53
CA ASP A 61 0.27 -2.94 -12.21
C ASP A 61 -0.93 -3.22 -11.31
N VAL A 62 -2.01 -2.50 -11.58
CA VAL A 62 -3.34 -2.82 -11.07
C VAL A 62 -4.35 -2.81 -12.22
N ARG A 63 -5.18 -3.83 -12.32
CA ARG A 63 -6.32 -3.89 -13.24
C ARG A 63 -7.61 -3.75 -12.44
N VAL A 64 -8.47 -2.83 -12.88
CA VAL A 64 -9.76 -2.55 -12.24
C VAL A 64 -10.80 -3.50 -12.81
N MET A 65 -11.31 -4.41 -11.98
CA MET A 65 -12.21 -5.48 -12.42
C MET A 65 -13.69 -5.05 -12.38
N ASN A 66 -14.08 -4.30 -11.34
CA ASN A 66 -15.46 -3.84 -11.18
C ASN A 66 -15.60 -2.36 -11.56
N PRO A 67 -16.81 -1.91 -11.96
CA PRO A 67 -17.06 -0.50 -12.18
C PRO A 67 -16.74 0.34 -10.94
N ILE A 68 -16.14 1.50 -11.15
CA ILE A 68 -15.86 2.47 -10.08
C ILE A 68 -17.20 3.08 -9.64
N GLN A 69 -17.61 2.76 -8.43
CA GLN A 69 -18.85 3.26 -7.81
C GLN A 69 -18.56 3.81 -6.44
N THR A 70 -19.26 4.85 -6.05
CA THR A 70 -19.15 5.46 -4.74
C THR A 70 -20.45 5.37 -3.95
N GLU A 71 -20.31 5.30 -2.62
CA GLU A 71 -21.42 5.36 -1.68
C GLU A 71 -21.08 6.30 -0.53
N VAL A 72 -21.98 7.22 -0.22
CA VAL A 72 -21.83 8.14 0.92
C VAL A 72 -22.44 7.53 2.17
N LYS A 73 -21.68 7.50 3.26
CA LYS A 73 -22.14 7.02 4.56
C LYS A 73 -22.02 8.09 5.64
N GLY A 74 -23.08 8.26 6.43
CA GLY A 74 -23.05 9.10 7.62
C GLY A 74 -22.28 8.41 8.75
N ILE A 75 -21.27 9.10 9.27
CA ILE A 75 -20.43 8.63 10.39
C ILE A 75 -20.71 9.56 11.58
N ARG A 76 -20.70 9.00 12.79
CA ARG A 76 -20.90 9.76 14.04
C ARG A 76 -19.60 9.84 14.83
N PRO A 77 -18.67 10.75 14.50
CA PRO A 77 -17.47 10.96 15.28
C PRO A 77 -17.81 11.56 16.65
N ILE A 78 -17.02 11.22 17.65
CA ILE A 78 -17.13 11.81 18.99
C ILE A 78 -16.42 13.18 18.97
N LYS A 79 -17.09 14.22 19.45
CA LYS A 79 -16.50 15.56 19.64
C LYS A 79 -15.53 15.55 20.82
N TYR A 80 -14.50 16.39 20.76
CA TYR A 80 -13.52 16.54 21.83
C TYR A 80 -14.16 16.90 23.18
N GLY A 81 -15.21 17.72 23.18
CA GLY A 81 -15.97 18.12 24.39
C GLY A 81 -17.12 17.17 24.77
N GLY A 82 -17.19 15.98 24.18
CA GLY A 82 -18.27 15.02 24.37
C GLY A 82 -19.45 15.22 23.40
N GLY A 83 -20.33 14.23 23.31
CA GLY A 83 -21.40 14.18 22.33
C GLY A 83 -20.92 13.71 20.95
N ASN A 84 -21.89 13.52 20.04
CA ASN A 84 -21.63 13.06 18.68
C ASN A 84 -21.69 14.22 17.68
N ASP A 85 -20.91 14.11 16.61
CA ASP A 85 -21.04 14.92 15.41
C ASP A 85 -21.63 14.08 14.27
N LEU A 86 -21.83 14.70 13.11
CA LEU A 86 -22.20 14.04 11.89
C LEU A 86 -21.18 14.43 10.81
N ALA A 87 -20.54 13.41 10.21
CA ALA A 87 -19.66 13.58 9.07
C ALA A 87 -20.08 12.60 7.96
N TYR A 88 -19.87 12.97 6.70
CA TYR A 88 -20.14 12.12 5.57
C TYR A 88 -18.85 11.65 4.94
N TYR A 89 -18.69 10.33 4.81
CA TYR A 89 -17.53 9.74 4.15
C TYR A 89 -17.97 9.07 2.85
N THR A 90 -17.24 9.35 1.78
CA THR A 90 -17.48 8.78 0.46
C THR A 90 -16.54 7.60 0.23
N TYR A 91 -17.10 6.40 0.26
CA TYR A 91 -16.42 5.14 0.03
C TYR A 91 -16.52 4.71 -1.42
N LEU A 92 -15.52 3.95 -1.90
CA LEU A 92 -15.73 3.09 -3.07
C LEU A 92 -16.53 1.86 -2.64
N LYS A 93 -17.35 1.34 -3.57
CA LYS A 93 -18.24 0.20 -3.33
C LYS A 93 -17.91 -0.96 -4.28
N SER A 94 -18.04 -2.19 -3.76
CA SER A 94 -17.83 -3.43 -4.52
C SER A 94 -16.49 -3.45 -5.26
N CYS A 95 -15.43 -3.17 -4.53
CA CYS A 95 -14.09 -3.05 -5.07
C CYS A 95 -13.50 -4.42 -5.43
N ARG A 96 -12.86 -4.51 -6.62
CA ARG A 96 -12.15 -5.71 -7.06
C ARG A 96 -11.02 -5.33 -8.01
N TYR A 97 -9.81 -5.77 -7.68
CA TYR A 97 -8.58 -5.40 -8.38
C TYR A 97 -7.67 -6.60 -8.55
N GLN A 98 -7.17 -6.84 -9.76
CA GLN A 98 -6.02 -7.72 -9.95
C GLN A 98 -4.75 -6.89 -9.80
N VAL A 99 -3.77 -7.41 -9.08
CA VAL A 99 -2.51 -6.71 -8.78
C VAL A 99 -1.34 -7.58 -9.20
N ARG A 100 -0.35 -6.96 -9.85
CA ARG A 100 0.94 -7.54 -10.17
C ARG A 100 2.03 -6.77 -9.47
N ALA A 101 2.88 -7.48 -8.75
CA ALA A 101 3.96 -6.89 -7.96
C ALA A 101 5.20 -7.77 -7.96
N CYS A 102 6.34 -7.17 -7.64
CA CYS A 102 7.60 -7.87 -7.36
C CYS A 102 8.24 -7.28 -6.11
N PHE A 103 9.38 -7.80 -5.72
CA PHE A 103 10.18 -7.20 -4.67
C PHE A 103 11.63 -7.00 -5.12
N ASP A 104 12.25 -5.94 -4.60
CA ASP A 104 13.68 -5.67 -4.74
C ASP A 104 14.36 -5.81 -3.37
N TRP A 105 15.64 -6.18 -3.37
CA TRP A 105 16.41 -6.21 -2.13
C TRP A 105 16.54 -4.81 -1.54
N ASN A 106 16.42 -4.73 -0.22
CA ASN A 106 16.59 -3.47 0.48
C ASN A 106 18.08 -3.21 0.72
N ASP A 107 18.70 -2.39 -0.12
CA ASP A 107 20.13 -2.06 -0.02
C ASP A 107 20.45 -1.11 1.14
N ASN A 108 19.43 -0.49 1.76
CA ASN A 108 19.60 0.25 2.99
C ASN A 108 19.75 -0.67 4.22
N ARG A 109 19.64 -2.00 4.03
CA ARG A 109 19.76 -3.04 5.06
C ARG A 109 20.84 -4.07 4.71
N PRO A 110 22.11 -3.66 4.60
CA PRO A 110 23.19 -4.58 4.22
C PRO A 110 23.42 -5.69 5.27
N GLU A 111 23.09 -5.44 6.54
CA GLU A 111 23.14 -6.42 7.63
C GLU A 111 22.21 -7.62 7.41
N LEU A 112 21.20 -7.49 6.57
CA LEU A 112 20.23 -8.55 6.26
C LEU A 112 20.57 -9.32 4.96
N CYS A 113 21.78 -9.14 4.41
CA CYS A 113 22.18 -9.79 3.15
C CYS A 113 22.11 -11.32 3.21
N GLY A 114 22.37 -11.93 4.37
CA GLY A 114 22.25 -13.38 4.58
C GLY A 114 20.84 -13.96 4.40
N ASP A 115 19.81 -13.12 4.49
CA ASP A 115 18.42 -13.53 4.29
C ASP A 115 17.97 -13.37 2.81
N ARG A 116 18.79 -12.81 1.93
CA ARG A 116 18.47 -12.54 0.51
C ARG A 116 18.45 -13.84 -0.31
N ASN A 117 17.32 -14.52 -0.26
CA ASN A 117 17.04 -15.72 -1.07
C ASN A 117 15.70 -15.53 -1.80
N GLU A 118 15.78 -15.28 -3.10
CA GLU A 118 14.62 -14.93 -3.93
C GLU A 118 13.57 -16.05 -3.95
N ASN A 119 13.98 -17.28 -4.19
CA ASN A 119 13.06 -18.43 -4.20
C ASN A 119 12.34 -18.61 -2.87
N LYS A 120 13.06 -18.44 -1.74
CA LYS A 120 12.49 -18.51 -0.39
C LYS A 120 11.37 -17.49 -0.22
N HIS A 121 11.66 -16.21 -0.48
CA HIS A 121 10.70 -15.12 -0.27
C HIS A 121 9.53 -15.19 -1.24
N HIS A 122 9.79 -15.52 -2.51
CA HIS A 122 8.73 -15.70 -3.51
C HIS A 122 7.79 -16.86 -3.15
N CYS A 123 8.32 -18.02 -2.77
CA CYS A 123 7.51 -19.16 -2.35
C CYS A 123 6.69 -18.88 -1.06
N ILE A 124 7.25 -18.10 -0.13
CA ILE A 124 6.51 -17.69 1.08
C ILE A 124 5.38 -16.74 0.69
N ALA A 125 5.66 -15.73 -0.15
CA ALA A 125 4.66 -14.76 -0.59
C ALA A 125 3.47 -15.46 -1.27
N ARG A 126 3.73 -16.38 -2.21
CA ARG A 126 2.67 -17.16 -2.89
C ARG A 126 1.81 -17.93 -1.90
N ARG A 127 2.42 -18.69 -0.98
CA ARG A 127 1.67 -19.43 0.04
C ARG A 127 0.84 -18.53 0.96
N MET A 128 1.33 -17.30 1.24
CA MET A 128 0.57 -16.35 2.06
C MET A 128 -0.60 -15.74 1.27
N ILE A 129 -0.45 -15.51 -0.03
CA ILE A 129 -1.55 -15.13 -0.92
C ILE A 129 -2.62 -16.23 -0.94
N GLU A 130 -2.23 -17.49 -1.13
CA GLU A 130 -3.13 -18.66 -1.12
C GLU A 130 -3.91 -18.81 0.21
N LYS A 131 -3.33 -18.32 1.32
CA LYS A 131 -3.98 -18.32 2.64
C LYS A 131 -4.82 -17.07 2.93
N GLY A 132 -4.90 -16.13 2.01
CA GLY A 132 -5.60 -14.85 2.22
C GLY A 132 -4.84 -13.82 3.04
N GLY A 133 -3.52 -14.02 3.24
CA GLY A 133 -2.66 -13.12 3.99
C GLY A 133 -2.27 -13.64 5.38
N ARG A 134 -1.27 -12.99 5.99
CA ARG A 134 -0.80 -13.27 7.36
C ARG A 134 -1.54 -12.44 8.40
N ARG A 135 -2.03 -11.27 8.00
CA ARG A 135 -2.79 -10.32 8.83
C ARG A 135 -4.06 -9.94 8.10
N ASP A 136 -4.99 -9.33 8.83
CA ASP A 136 -6.19 -8.76 8.23
C ASP A 136 -5.85 -7.78 7.11
N ILE A 137 -6.60 -7.85 6.03
CA ILE A 137 -6.46 -7.01 4.85
C ILE A 137 -7.49 -5.87 4.94
N PHE A 138 -7.03 -4.64 4.70
CA PHE A 138 -7.88 -3.47 4.68
C PHE A 138 -7.68 -2.67 3.39
N LEU A 139 -8.77 -2.24 2.78
CA LEU A 139 -8.78 -1.42 1.57
C LEU A 139 -8.72 0.07 1.95
N GLY A 140 -7.56 0.50 2.44
CA GLY A 140 -7.26 1.87 2.87
C GLY A 140 -7.43 2.08 4.36
N THR A 141 -8.63 2.02 4.89
CA THR A 141 -8.93 2.20 6.32
C THR A 141 -9.45 0.92 6.98
N ARG A 142 -9.32 0.80 8.31
CA ARG A 142 -9.64 -0.44 9.04
C ARG A 142 -11.11 -0.86 8.96
N GLU A 143 -12.02 0.07 8.74
CA GLU A 143 -13.44 -0.21 8.52
C GLU A 143 -13.74 -0.86 7.16
N CYS A 144 -12.79 -0.81 6.23
CA CYS A 144 -12.90 -1.39 4.88
C CYS A 144 -12.15 -2.71 4.81
N GLN A 145 -12.71 -3.76 5.41
CA GLN A 145 -12.10 -5.09 5.32
C GLN A 145 -12.09 -5.59 3.88
N GLY A 146 -10.96 -6.18 3.49
CA GLY A 146 -10.77 -6.80 2.20
C GLY A 146 -10.24 -8.22 2.31
N TYR A 147 -10.14 -8.88 1.16
CA TYR A 147 -9.68 -10.25 1.02
C TYR A 147 -8.68 -10.33 -0.13
N VAL A 148 -7.76 -11.28 -0.04
CA VAL A 148 -6.74 -11.53 -1.05
C VAL A 148 -6.83 -12.99 -1.48
N GLU A 149 -6.78 -13.22 -2.79
CA GLU A 149 -6.79 -14.55 -3.41
C GLU A 149 -5.77 -14.60 -4.56
N PRO A 150 -5.19 -15.77 -4.87
CA PRO A 150 -4.33 -15.92 -6.04
C PRO A 150 -5.15 -15.73 -7.32
N CYS A 151 -4.56 -15.06 -8.31
CA CYS A 151 -5.13 -14.96 -9.65
C CYS A 151 -4.05 -15.04 -10.73
N VAL A 152 -4.47 -15.11 -11.98
CA VAL A 152 -3.64 -14.86 -13.14
C VAL A 152 -4.00 -13.46 -13.63
N PHE A 153 -3.03 -12.54 -13.62
CA PHE A 153 -3.24 -11.16 -14.05
C PHE A 153 -3.73 -11.10 -15.52
N GLY A 154 -4.77 -10.34 -15.75
CA GLY A 154 -5.40 -10.23 -17.06
C GLY A 154 -6.50 -11.28 -17.33
N SER A 155 -6.69 -12.27 -16.44
CA SER A 155 -7.77 -13.25 -16.59
C SER A 155 -9.15 -12.67 -16.26
N GLY A 156 -10.19 -13.20 -16.90
CA GLY A 156 -11.57 -12.74 -16.74
C GLY A 156 -11.84 -11.38 -17.41
N ALA A 157 -13.10 -10.98 -17.48
CA ALA A 157 -13.52 -9.69 -18.04
C ALA A 157 -13.44 -8.60 -16.96
N GLY A 158 -12.78 -7.50 -17.27
CA GLY A 158 -12.75 -6.28 -16.45
C GLY A 158 -13.74 -5.23 -16.95
N ALA A 159 -14.23 -4.38 -16.06
CA ALA A 159 -15.25 -3.36 -16.41
C ALA A 159 -14.72 -2.28 -17.37
N TYR A 160 -13.41 -2.18 -17.55
CA TYR A 160 -12.78 -1.11 -18.34
C TYR A 160 -11.85 -1.64 -19.45
N ASP A 161 -11.96 -2.92 -19.80
CA ASP A 161 -11.10 -3.54 -20.82
C ASP A 161 -11.23 -2.85 -22.19
N ASP A 162 -12.44 -2.39 -22.54
CA ASP A 162 -12.74 -1.70 -23.79
C ASP A 162 -12.55 -0.17 -23.72
N LEU A 163 -12.17 0.37 -22.54
CA LEU A 163 -11.96 1.80 -22.39
C LEU A 163 -10.49 2.15 -22.74
N PRO A 164 -10.23 2.88 -23.83
CA PRO A 164 -8.86 3.13 -24.28
C PRO A 164 -8.01 3.84 -23.24
N GLU A 165 -8.55 4.90 -22.61
CA GLU A 165 -7.82 5.70 -21.64
C GLU A 165 -8.74 6.43 -20.66
N LEU A 166 -8.33 6.50 -19.38
CA LEU A 166 -8.95 7.31 -18.32
C LEU A 166 -7.90 7.88 -17.39
N GLY A 167 -7.79 9.20 -17.30
CA GLY A 167 -6.90 9.91 -16.38
C GLY A 167 -7.58 10.25 -15.05
N PHE A 168 -6.83 10.14 -13.93
CA PHE A 168 -7.35 10.40 -12.57
C PHE A 168 -6.85 11.72 -11.97
N GLY A 169 -6.10 12.53 -12.74
CA GLY A 169 -5.51 13.77 -12.25
C GLY A 169 -4.34 13.52 -11.29
N LEU A 170 -4.01 14.54 -10.49
CA LEU A 170 -2.94 14.44 -9.51
C LEU A 170 -3.38 13.56 -8.34
N MET A 171 -2.65 12.47 -8.10
CA MET A 171 -2.89 11.56 -6.99
C MET A 171 -1.66 11.39 -6.10
N TYR A 172 -1.91 11.12 -4.82
CA TYR A 172 -0.89 10.62 -3.92
C TYR A 172 -0.44 9.23 -4.37
N HIS A 173 0.88 9.07 -4.57
CA HIS A 173 1.49 7.79 -4.91
C HIS A 173 1.81 6.98 -3.65
N GLY A 174 2.61 7.56 -2.75
CA GLY A 174 3.04 6.92 -1.53
C GLY A 174 4.05 7.74 -0.75
N ILE A 175 4.65 7.13 0.28
CA ILE A 175 5.74 7.69 1.07
C ILE A 175 7.01 6.87 0.84
N THR A 176 8.14 7.56 0.68
CA THR A 176 9.47 6.98 0.85
C THR A 176 9.87 7.16 2.30
N TYR A 177 10.06 6.06 3.02
CA TYR A 177 10.62 6.04 4.35
C TYR A 177 12.16 5.98 4.29
N PRO A 178 12.89 6.38 5.37
CA PRO A 178 14.35 6.36 5.37
C PRO A 178 14.99 5.00 5.05
N ASP A 179 14.34 3.91 5.44
CA ASP A 179 14.79 2.54 5.16
C ASP A 179 14.45 2.04 3.75
N GLU A 180 13.75 2.85 2.97
CA GLU A 180 13.43 2.62 1.55
C GLU A 180 14.03 3.71 0.65
N ALA A 181 15.01 4.45 1.15
CA ALA A 181 15.65 5.54 0.41
C ALA A 181 16.32 5.01 -0.87
N TYR A 182 16.09 5.69 -1.98
CA TYR A 182 16.68 5.40 -3.30
C TYR A 182 17.67 6.47 -3.77
N SER A 183 17.86 7.54 -2.98
CA SER A 183 18.84 8.61 -3.22
C SER A 183 19.31 9.20 -1.90
N GLU A 184 20.43 9.92 -1.93
CA GLU A 184 20.92 10.65 -0.75
C GLU A 184 19.90 11.69 -0.25
N GLU A 185 19.12 12.30 -1.16
CA GLU A 185 18.10 13.30 -0.81
C GLU A 185 16.94 12.70 -0.02
N THR A 186 16.63 11.42 -0.22
CA THR A 186 15.55 10.70 0.49
C THR A 186 16.04 10.02 1.76
N ARG A 187 17.37 9.91 1.94
CA ARG A 187 17.98 9.31 3.12
C ARG A 187 17.72 10.18 4.36
N GLY A 188 17.33 9.55 5.46
CA GLY A 188 17.10 10.23 6.74
C GLY A 188 15.82 11.08 6.81
N ARG A 189 14.91 10.98 5.83
CA ARG A 189 13.66 11.74 5.81
C ARG A 189 12.49 10.96 5.24
N MET A 190 11.30 11.33 5.64
CA MET A 190 10.06 10.91 4.97
C MET A 190 9.77 11.84 3.79
N THR A 191 9.47 11.27 2.63
CA THR A 191 9.14 12.02 1.42
C THR A 191 7.83 11.53 0.83
N ALA A 192 6.84 12.41 0.69
CA ALA A 192 5.61 12.11 -0.04
C ALA A 192 5.85 12.19 -1.56
N ARG A 193 5.23 11.29 -2.29
CA ARG A 193 5.28 11.21 -3.74
C ARG A 193 3.90 11.41 -4.35
N PHE A 194 3.87 12.09 -5.48
CA PHE A 194 2.66 12.38 -6.25
C PHE A 194 2.89 12.07 -7.72
N TRP A 195 1.83 11.70 -8.43
CA TRP A 195 1.87 11.35 -9.84
C TRP A 195 0.53 11.55 -10.53
N TYR A 196 0.47 11.30 -11.82
CA TYR A 196 -0.75 11.40 -12.63
C TYR A 196 -1.07 10.00 -13.20
N PRO A 197 -1.86 9.18 -12.48
CA PRO A 197 -2.23 7.85 -12.97
C PRO A 197 -3.15 7.94 -14.18
N VAL A 198 -2.87 7.07 -15.13
CA VAL A 198 -3.69 6.87 -16.33
C VAL A 198 -4.00 5.37 -16.44
N MET A 199 -5.25 5.04 -16.51
CA MET A 199 -5.74 3.70 -16.80
C MET A 199 -5.87 3.53 -18.30
N LYS A 200 -5.31 2.45 -18.85
CA LYS A 200 -5.44 2.06 -20.26
C LYS A 200 -5.97 0.64 -20.34
N ASN A 201 -7.08 0.45 -21.04
CA ASN A 201 -7.74 -0.84 -21.17
C ASN A 201 -7.90 -1.55 -19.81
N GLY A 202 -8.37 -0.79 -18.80
CA GLY A 202 -8.58 -1.30 -17.44
C GLY A 202 -7.32 -1.40 -16.56
N VAL A 203 -6.11 -1.19 -17.09
CA VAL A 203 -4.83 -1.36 -16.37
C VAL A 203 -4.17 -0.01 -16.09
N ILE A 204 -3.68 0.15 -14.86
CA ILE A 204 -2.83 1.27 -14.43
C ILE A 204 -1.43 0.71 -14.18
N HIS A 205 -0.43 1.25 -14.89
CA HIS A 205 0.99 0.95 -14.66
C HIS A 205 1.56 1.94 -13.67
N PHE A 206 2.06 1.45 -12.55
CA PHE A 206 2.65 2.30 -11.52
C PHE A 206 4.08 2.71 -11.86
N LEU A 207 4.38 3.99 -11.64
CA LEU A 207 5.76 4.48 -11.71
C LEU A 207 6.59 3.96 -10.54
N PRO A 208 7.88 3.65 -10.76
CA PRO A 208 8.80 3.44 -9.65
C PRO A 208 8.85 4.67 -8.73
N PRO A 209 9.06 4.50 -7.41
CA PRO A 209 9.14 5.61 -6.45
C PRO A 209 10.07 6.76 -6.87
N ALA A 210 11.23 6.43 -7.47
CA ALA A 210 12.22 7.41 -7.91
C ALA A 210 11.76 8.25 -9.11
N GLU A 211 10.84 7.74 -9.93
CA GLU A 211 10.37 8.37 -11.16
C GLU A 211 9.11 9.24 -10.97
N CYS A 212 8.59 9.30 -9.74
CA CYS A 212 7.42 10.12 -9.45
C CYS A 212 7.75 11.61 -9.68
N PRO A 213 6.95 12.33 -10.51
CA PRO A 213 7.24 13.71 -10.88
C PRO A 213 7.09 14.71 -9.73
N GLY A 214 6.24 14.39 -8.75
CA GLY A 214 6.03 15.21 -7.55
C GLY A 214 6.63 14.55 -6.33
N GLN A 215 7.60 15.20 -5.67
CA GLN A 215 8.21 14.74 -4.42
C GLN A 215 8.26 15.89 -3.42
N LYS A 216 7.80 15.63 -2.21
CA LYS A 216 7.77 16.64 -1.14
C LYS A 216 8.32 16.05 0.17
N PRO A 217 9.44 16.57 0.69
CA PRO A 217 9.92 16.22 2.02
C PRO A 217 8.86 16.57 3.08
N LEU A 218 8.58 15.65 3.99
CA LEU A 218 7.60 15.84 5.06
C LEU A 218 8.27 16.15 6.39
N ARG A 219 9.23 15.31 6.78
CA ARG A 219 9.99 15.49 8.01
C ARG A 219 11.30 14.68 7.97
N GLU A 220 12.26 15.10 8.76
CA GLU A 220 13.43 14.29 9.08
C GLU A 220 13.06 13.19 10.08
N MET A 221 13.57 12.00 9.86
CA MET A 221 13.47 10.90 10.79
C MET A 221 14.62 9.89 10.54
N PRO A 222 15.18 9.30 11.58
CA PRO A 222 16.21 8.28 11.42
C PRO A 222 15.63 6.99 10.84
N MET A 223 16.49 6.20 10.22
CA MET A 223 16.15 4.84 9.82
C MET A 223 15.90 3.99 11.07
N LYS A 224 14.85 3.17 11.05
CA LYS A 224 14.54 2.28 12.15
C LYS A 224 15.61 1.20 12.28
N VAL A 225 16.21 1.09 13.47
CA VAL A 225 17.16 0.02 13.80
C VAL A 225 16.38 -1.24 14.19
N PHE A 226 16.77 -2.39 13.62
CA PHE A 226 16.31 -3.71 14.03
C PHE A 226 17.49 -4.46 14.65
N SER A 227 17.57 -4.45 15.96
CA SER A 227 18.59 -5.17 16.70
C SER A 227 17.92 -6.20 17.60
N ALA A 228 18.57 -7.36 17.79
CA ALA A 228 18.10 -8.38 18.71
C ALA A 228 18.28 -7.93 20.18
N ASP A 229 19.29 -7.10 20.43
CA ASP A 229 19.68 -6.65 21.77
C ASP A 229 19.01 -5.32 22.15
N GLU A 230 18.73 -4.48 21.14
CA GLU A 230 17.97 -3.24 21.28
C GLU A 230 16.54 -3.44 20.75
N GLY A 231 15.89 -4.49 21.15
CA GLY A 231 14.57 -4.86 20.65
C GLY A 231 13.61 -3.66 20.72
N ASN A 232 12.74 -3.54 19.70
CA ASN A 232 11.62 -2.61 19.73
C ASN A 232 10.67 -2.90 20.93
N PHE A 233 11.16 -3.54 21.93
CA PHE A 233 10.50 -3.97 23.13
C PHE A 233 11.10 -3.20 24.29
N ILE A 234 10.40 -2.16 24.71
CA ILE A 234 10.69 -1.48 25.97
C ILE A 234 9.80 -2.17 27.01
N GLY A 235 10.40 -2.81 27.99
CA GLY A 235 9.68 -3.43 29.10
C GLY A 235 8.95 -2.36 29.92
N LEU A 236 7.82 -2.71 30.52
CA LEU A 236 7.03 -1.79 31.38
C LEU A 236 7.87 -1.13 32.48
N ARG A 237 8.93 -1.76 32.95
CA ARG A 237 9.85 -1.22 33.98
C ARG A 237 10.68 -0.04 33.49
N GLU A 238 10.89 0.10 32.17
CA GLU A 238 11.65 1.20 31.59
C GLU A 238 10.80 2.49 31.41
N PHE A 239 9.48 2.37 31.51
CA PHE A 239 8.57 3.50 31.46
C PHE A 239 8.39 4.22 32.81
N GLY A 240 9.06 3.77 33.87
CA GLY A 240 9.01 4.46 35.18
C GLY A 240 7.64 4.39 35.87
N GLU A 241 6.76 3.52 35.45
CA GLU A 241 5.38 3.42 35.98
C GLU A 241 5.19 2.25 36.95
N VAL A 242 6.20 1.91 37.72
CA VAL A 242 6.01 0.92 38.81
C VAL A 242 6.80 1.37 40.04
N GLU A 243 6.23 2.27 40.80
CA GLU A 243 6.32 2.22 42.27
C GLU A 243 4.95 1.88 42.84
#